data_9cf2aab4cf1be91765db1082d2a88d40
#
_entry.id   9cf2aab4cf1be91765db1082d2a88d40
#
_cell.length_a   1.000
_cell.length_b   1.000
_cell.length_c   1.000
_cell.angle_alpha   90.00
_cell.angle_beta   90.00
_cell.angle_gamma   90.00
#
_symmetry.space_group_name_H-M   'P 1'
#
loop_
_entity.id
_entity.type
_entity.pdbx_description
1 polymer ?
#
loop_
_entity_poly.entity_id
_entity_poly.type
_entity_poly.pdbx_seq_one_letter_code
_entity_poly.pdbx_strand_id
1 'polypeptide(L)'
;APLPFDAMGDDVVISRDSYYNPFDIDLGGVAGANPNAQFRLEAIGQREADSTTDTTHVRAGLSGDTGLGDWRWELSGSLGAQDQERRVSGYLYKATLVNAVGPSGLDSLGNIVCGQPDPSGLVPDAAIIPNCTPVNMFNLSDPSQAGALDSISTDYVDDYLYRSTEANLSVNGSLWQLPAGALQAAFGIDYRDLRGEFQTDFLTRSAPPLFLTCLLSGETCTGNSAATYDVKELFGEFFVPLLKDLPGVHALKA
;
A
#
# COMPACT_ATOMS: atom_id res chain seq x y z
N ALA A 1 12.83 -1.51 12.92
CA ALA A 1 13.82 -0.62 12.31
C ALA A 1 13.85 0.69 13.10
N PRO A 2 15.01 1.34 13.28
CA PRO A 2 15.02 2.68 13.85
C PRO A 2 14.22 3.60 12.93
N LEU A 3 13.32 4.41 13.52
CA LEU A 3 12.68 5.50 12.81
C LEU A 3 13.57 6.74 12.98
N PRO A 4 14.25 7.20 11.94
CA PRO A 4 14.91 8.49 12.00
C PRO A 4 13.83 9.57 11.97
N PHE A 5 13.77 10.39 12.99
CA PHE A 5 12.88 11.56 13.02
C PHE A 5 13.20 12.58 11.92
N ASP A 6 14.37 12.50 11.31
CA ASP A 6 14.88 13.44 10.34
C ASP A 6 15.03 12.92 8.91
N ALA A 7 15.08 11.59 8.72
CA ALA A 7 15.39 11.01 7.39
C ALA A 7 14.24 11.13 6.37
N MET A 8 13.06 11.53 6.81
CA MET A 8 11.86 11.62 5.98
C MET A 8 11.24 13.02 5.95
N GLY A 9 11.98 14.02 6.31
CA GLY A 9 11.44 15.39 6.42
C GLY A 9 10.48 15.56 7.58
N ASP A 10 10.60 14.73 8.60
CA ASP A 10 9.86 14.87 9.85
C ASP A 10 10.33 16.12 10.58
N ASP A 11 9.41 17.02 10.85
CA ASP A 11 9.61 18.24 11.60
C ASP A 11 9.41 18.06 13.11
N VAL A 12 9.38 16.83 13.59
CA VAL A 12 9.20 16.51 15.01
C VAL A 12 10.48 16.81 15.79
N VAL A 13 10.35 17.69 16.75
CA VAL A 13 11.45 18.11 17.64
C VAL A 13 11.13 17.66 19.06
N ILE A 14 12.06 16.96 19.70
CA ILE A 14 12.03 16.77 21.15
C ILE A 14 12.53 18.06 21.77
N SER A 15 11.62 18.79 22.40
CA SER A 15 11.92 20.11 22.97
C SER A 15 12.96 20.03 24.08
N ARG A 16 13.84 21.03 24.15
CA ARG A 16 14.69 21.27 25.32
C ARG A 16 13.91 21.44 26.61
N ASP A 17 12.69 22.02 26.49
CA ASP A 17 11.79 22.27 27.60
C ASP A 17 10.92 21.04 27.91
N SER A 18 11.19 19.89 27.32
CA SER A 18 10.51 18.63 27.68
C SER A 18 11.02 18.12 29.03
N TYR A 19 10.12 17.78 29.94
CA TYR A 19 10.43 17.23 31.27
C TYR A 19 11.38 16.03 31.21
N TYR A 20 11.29 15.25 30.14
CA TYR A 20 12.11 14.05 29.95
C TYR A 20 13.40 14.28 29.17
N ASN A 21 13.64 15.47 28.65
CA ASN A 21 14.86 15.76 27.90
C ASN A 21 16.02 16.13 28.86
N PRO A 22 17.04 15.26 29.00
CA PRO A 22 18.14 15.50 29.96
C PRO A 22 19.26 16.38 29.40
N PHE A 23 19.17 16.81 28.11
CA PHE A 23 20.30 17.45 27.42
C PHE A 23 20.18 18.97 27.32
N ASP A 24 19.03 19.55 27.67
CA ASP A 24 18.79 20.99 27.62
C ASP A 24 19.00 21.63 26.23
N ILE A 25 18.85 20.81 25.18
CA ILE A 25 18.93 21.22 23.77
C ILE A 25 17.79 20.56 23.00
N ASP A 26 17.33 21.20 21.92
CA ASP A 26 16.37 20.58 21.01
C ASP A 26 17.02 19.45 20.22
N LEU A 27 16.30 18.33 20.03
CA LEU A 27 16.77 17.16 19.31
C LEU A 27 15.83 16.81 18.16
N GLY A 28 16.38 16.40 17.02
CA GLY A 28 15.60 16.02 15.83
C GLY A 28 15.09 17.21 15.04
N GLY A 29 13.99 17.04 14.32
CA GLY A 29 13.46 18.04 13.40
C GLY A 29 14.15 18.03 12.04
N VAL A 30 14.15 19.17 11.35
CA VAL A 30 14.74 19.30 10.02
C VAL A 30 16.24 19.04 10.06
N ALA A 31 16.74 18.24 9.12
CA ALA A 31 18.15 17.85 9.03
C ALA A 31 19.09 19.07 9.09
N GLY A 32 20.04 19.02 10.03
CA GLY A 32 21.03 20.07 10.24
C GLY A 32 20.59 21.24 11.13
N ALA A 33 19.33 21.28 11.57
CA ALA A 33 18.86 22.31 12.50
C ALA A 33 19.24 21.99 13.96
N ASN A 34 19.10 20.72 14.37
CA ASN A 34 19.40 20.22 15.70
C ASN A 34 20.23 18.95 15.61
N PRO A 35 20.86 18.49 16.73
CA PRO A 35 21.44 17.16 16.79
C PRO A 35 20.43 16.07 16.45
N ASN A 36 20.90 15.13 15.66
CA ASN A 36 20.05 14.03 15.18
C ASN A 36 19.62 13.11 16.33
N ALA A 37 18.35 12.73 16.37
CA ALA A 37 17.80 11.80 17.35
C ALA A 37 17.09 10.63 16.63
N GLN A 38 17.46 9.40 16.98
CA GLN A 38 16.87 8.19 16.40
C GLN A 38 16.45 7.24 17.52
N PHE A 39 15.20 6.81 17.48
CA PHE A 39 14.63 5.93 18.49
C PHE A 39 14.08 4.66 17.85
N ARG A 40 14.22 3.54 18.58
CA ARG A 40 13.53 2.30 18.27
C ARG A 40 12.23 2.27 19.06
N LEU A 41 11.13 2.20 18.34
CA LEU A 41 9.80 2.22 18.92
C LEU A 41 9.24 0.80 19.18
N GLU A 42 10.07 -0.08 19.71
CA GLU A 42 9.66 -1.46 20.03
C GLU A 42 8.52 -1.51 21.05
N ALA A 43 8.42 -0.50 21.89
CA ALA A 43 7.40 -0.40 22.93
C ALA A 43 5.96 -0.15 22.40
N ILE A 44 5.81 0.37 21.17
CA ILE A 44 4.49 0.50 20.52
C ILE A 44 4.10 -0.75 19.73
N GLY A 45 4.91 -1.80 19.76
CA GLY A 45 4.72 -3.01 19.00
C GLY A 45 5.51 -3.04 17.69
N GLN A 46 5.40 -4.16 17.01
CA GLN A 46 5.97 -4.32 15.68
C GLN A 46 5.03 -3.67 14.64
N ARG A 47 5.61 -3.23 13.52
CA ARG A 47 4.81 -2.88 12.36
C ARG A 47 4.24 -4.15 11.76
N GLU A 48 2.93 -4.24 11.75
CA GLU A 48 2.20 -5.36 11.19
C GLU A 48 1.30 -4.88 10.06
N ALA A 49 1.18 -5.68 9.03
CA ALA A 49 0.29 -5.42 7.91
C ALA A 49 -0.63 -6.63 7.71
N ASP A 50 -1.90 -6.44 7.97
CA ASP A 50 -2.95 -7.39 7.71
C ASP A 50 -3.66 -7.02 6.42
N SER A 51 -3.87 -7.99 5.55
CA SER A 51 -4.57 -7.78 4.30
C SER A 51 -5.70 -8.77 4.14
N THR A 52 -6.89 -8.26 3.92
CA THR A 52 -8.08 -9.04 3.55
C THR A 52 -8.38 -8.79 2.09
N THR A 53 -8.55 -9.87 1.32
CA THR A 53 -8.83 -9.80 -0.10
C THR A 53 -10.06 -10.60 -0.44
N ASP A 54 -11.06 -9.93 -0.99
CA ASP A 54 -12.26 -10.54 -1.54
C ASP A 54 -12.17 -10.58 -3.06
N THR A 55 -12.33 -11.78 -3.64
CA THR A 55 -12.26 -11.98 -5.08
C THR A 55 -13.53 -12.63 -5.60
N THR A 56 -14.13 -12.01 -6.61
CA THR A 56 -15.25 -12.56 -7.35
C THR A 56 -14.88 -12.67 -8.82
N HIS A 57 -15.07 -13.84 -9.41
CA HIS A 57 -14.84 -14.06 -10.83
C HIS A 57 -15.99 -14.87 -11.42
N VAL A 58 -16.56 -14.36 -12.50
CA VAL A 58 -17.65 -15.02 -13.24
C VAL A 58 -17.20 -15.18 -14.68
N ARG A 59 -17.32 -16.38 -15.22
CA ARG A 59 -17.06 -16.69 -16.62
C ARG A 59 -18.22 -17.46 -17.23
N ALA A 60 -18.57 -17.12 -18.46
CA ALA A 60 -19.55 -17.84 -19.26
C ALA A 60 -19.03 -17.96 -20.69
N GLY A 61 -19.44 -19.03 -21.38
CA GLY A 61 -19.07 -19.25 -22.76
C GLY A 61 -20.09 -20.09 -23.49
N LEU A 62 -20.09 -19.94 -24.80
CA LEU A 62 -20.87 -20.72 -25.76
C LEU A 62 -19.92 -21.22 -26.83
N SER A 63 -20.14 -22.42 -27.31
CA SER A 63 -19.39 -22.96 -28.44
C SER A 63 -20.33 -23.81 -29.33
N GLY A 64 -19.97 -23.92 -30.59
CA GLY A 64 -20.75 -24.70 -31.54
C GLY A 64 -20.04 -24.92 -32.85
N ASP A 65 -20.64 -25.73 -33.69
CA ASP A 65 -20.19 -25.97 -35.04
C ASP A 65 -20.70 -24.85 -35.96
N THR A 66 -19.88 -24.41 -36.91
CA THR A 66 -20.26 -23.34 -37.86
C THR A 66 -21.16 -23.87 -38.99
N GLY A 67 -21.27 -25.20 -39.18
CA GLY A 67 -21.86 -25.85 -40.33
C GLY A 67 -20.97 -25.84 -41.59
N LEU A 68 -19.74 -25.35 -41.51
CA LEU A 68 -18.74 -25.30 -42.59
C LEU A 68 -17.64 -26.34 -42.33
N GLY A 69 -17.84 -27.57 -42.76
CA GLY A 69 -16.87 -28.63 -42.52
C GLY A 69 -16.70 -28.98 -41.05
N ASP A 70 -15.46 -28.94 -40.56
CA ASP A 70 -15.08 -29.19 -39.16
C ASP A 70 -14.85 -27.91 -38.35
N TRP A 71 -15.22 -26.76 -38.90
CA TRP A 71 -15.03 -25.46 -38.24
C TRP A 71 -15.96 -25.31 -37.03
N ARG A 72 -15.34 -24.91 -35.92
CA ARG A 72 -16.00 -24.63 -34.64
C ARG A 72 -15.76 -23.17 -34.22
N TRP A 73 -16.71 -22.64 -33.50
CA TRP A 73 -16.59 -21.32 -32.88
C TRP A 73 -16.74 -21.43 -31.36
N GLU A 74 -16.08 -20.50 -30.68
CA GLU A 74 -16.20 -20.31 -29.25
C GLU A 74 -16.31 -18.82 -28.95
N LEU A 75 -17.32 -18.44 -28.15
CA LEU A 75 -17.50 -17.12 -27.58
C LEU A 75 -17.45 -17.27 -26.05
N SER A 76 -16.58 -16.52 -25.40
CA SER A 76 -16.53 -16.50 -23.93
C SER A 76 -16.37 -15.07 -23.43
N GLY A 77 -16.81 -14.88 -22.19
CA GLY A 77 -16.63 -13.62 -21.47
C GLY A 77 -16.43 -13.87 -19.99
N SER A 78 -15.70 -12.96 -19.35
CA SER A 78 -15.49 -13.00 -17.91
C SER A 78 -15.56 -11.62 -17.29
N LEU A 79 -16.00 -11.60 -16.03
CA LEU A 79 -16.00 -10.43 -15.16
C LEU A 79 -15.23 -10.78 -13.89
N GLY A 80 -14.26 -9.98 -13.53
CA GLY A 80 -13.47 -10.10 -12.32
C GLY A 80 -13.59 -8.86 -11.45
N ALA A 81 -13.68 -9.08 -10.15
CA ALA A 81 -13.63 -8.04 -9.14
C ALA A 81 -12.75 -8.52 -8.00
N GLN A 82 -11.83 -7.67 -7.56
CA GLN A 82 -11.02 -7.90 -6.37
C GLN A 82 -11.01 -6.61 -5.56
N ASP A 83 -11.39 -6.74 -4.29
CA ASP A 83 -11.35 -5.69 -3.30
C ASP A 83 -10.40 -6.14 -2.19
N GLN A 84 -9.42 -5.31 -1.87
CA GLN A 84 -8.45 -5.59 -0.82
C GLN A 84 -8.36 -4.42 0.13
N GLU A 85 -8.59 -4.69 1.40
CA GLU A 85 -8.28 -3.78 2.51
C GLU A 85 -6.92 -4.20 3.10
N ARG A 86 -6.04 -3.24 3.29
CA ARG A 86 -4.76 -3.43 3.97
C ARG A 86 -4.67 -2.50 5.16
N ARG A 87 -4.72 -3.07 6.37
CA ARG A 87 -4.50 -2.35 7.64
C ARG A 87 -3.05 -2.48 8.05
N VAL A 88 -2.43 -1.36 8.40
CA VAL A 88 -1.05 -1.33 8.88
C VAL A 88 -1.01 -0.64 10.23
N SER A 89 -0.45 -1.33 11.23
CA SER A 89 -0.32 -0.86 12.60
C SER A 89 1.14 -0.56 12.98
N GLY A 90 1.33 0.05 14.15
CA GLY A 90 2.65 0.35 14.70
C GLY A 90 3.26 1.64 14.14
N TYR A 91 2.44 2.63 13.84
CA TYR A 91 2.85 3.97 13.43
C TYR A 91 2.54 5.02 14.49
N LEU A 92 3.13 6.19 14.34
CA LEU A 92 2.88 7.34 15.20
C LEU A 92 2.11 8.43 14.45
N TYR A 93 1.10 8.97 15.11
CA TYR A 93 0.37 10.12 14.61
C TYR A 93 1.13 11.40 14.94
N LYS A 94 1.61 12.10 13.92
CA LYS A 94 2.53 13.23 14.04
C LYS A 94 1.98 14.35 14.93
N ALA A 95 0.69 14.68 14.81
CA ALA A 95 0.11 15.77 15.55
C ALA A 95 0.11 15.53 17.07
N THR A 96 -0.17 14.31 17.53
CA THR A 96 -0.09 13.96 18.95
C THR A 96 1.36 13.79 19.41
N LEU A 97 2.21 13.22 18.56
CA LEU A 97 3.63 13.05 18.84
C LEU A 97 4.35 14.39 19.10
N VAL A 98 4.13 15.39 18.24
CA VAL A 98 4.73 16.73 18.40
C VAL A 98 4.41 17.33 19.75
N ASN A 99 3.17 17.19 20.21
CA ASN A 99 2.77 17.67 21.53
C ASN A 99 3.39 16.82 22.66
N ALA A 100 3.42 15.51 22.51
CA ALA A 100 3.88 14.57 23.54
C ALA A 100 5.41 14.63 23.80
N VAL A 101 6.20 15.03 22.79
CA VAL A 101 7.65 15.24 22.92
C VAL A 101 8.02 16.73 23.01
N GLY A 102 7.02 17.60 22.95
CA GLY A 102 7.15 19.04 23.08
C GLY A 102 7.46 19.50 24.50
N PRO A 103 7.30 20.81 24.79
CA PRO A 103 7.46 21.35 26.13
C PRO A 103 6.55 20.65 27.11
N SER A 104 7.06 20.33 28.30
CA SER A 104 6.31 19.66 29.35
C SER A 104 6.93 19.94 30.72
N GLY A 105 6.16 19.84 31.77
CA GLY A 105 6.60 20.09 33.13
C GLY A 105 5.58 19.57 34.14
N LEU A 106 5.71 19.99 35.40
CA LEU A 106 4.77 19.62 36.47
C LEU A 106 3.59 20.59 36.52
N ASP A 107 2.40 20.07 36.74
CA ASP A 107 1.23 20.88 37.09
C ASP A 107 1.24 21.25 38.59
N SER A 108 0.26 22.01 39.04
CA SER A 108 0.11 22.41 40.44
C SER A 108 -0.12 21.24 41.41
N LEU A 109 -0.44 20.05 40.89
CA LEU A 109 -0.66 18.80 41.64
C LEU A 109 0.56 17.87 41.58
N GLY A 110 1.60 18.23 40.84
CA GLY A 110 2.81 17.41 40.66
C GLY A 110 2.70 16.34 39.59
N ASN A 111 1.71 16.38 38.68
CA ASN A 111 1.63 15.51 37.54
C ASN A 111 2.47 16.08 36.39
N ILE A 112 3.06 15.19 35.59
CA ILE A 112 3.77 15.59 34.37
C ILE A 112 2.75 15.81 33.27
N VAL A 113 2.70 17.05 32.71
CA VAL A 113 1.73 17.48 31.70
C VAL A 113 2.41 18.14 30.52
N CYS A 114 1.78 18.04 29.31
CA CYS A 114 2.24 18.79 28.14
C CYS A 114 1.86 20.27 28.28
N GLY A 115 2.79 21.12 27.96
CA GLY A 115 2.61 22.58 28.00
C GLY A 115 3.93 23.28 28.28
N GLN A 116 4.00 24.56 27.98
CA GLN A 116 5.21 25.35 28.21
C GLN A 116 5.39 25.61 29.73
N PRO A 117 6.48 25.08 30.33
CA PRO A 117 6.77 25.38 31.73
C PRO A 117 7.24 26.84 31.90
N ASP A 118 6.96 27.38 33.07
CA ASP A 118 7.54 28.63 33.52
C ASP A 118 9.00 28.45 34.00
N PRO A 119 9.72 29.53 34.39
CA PRO A 119 11.09 29.41 34.87
C PRO A 119 11.28 28.56 36.14
N SER A 120 10.22 28.25 36.86
CA SER A 120 10.25 27.32 37.99
C SER A 120 10.06 25.86 37.62
N GLY A 121 9.78 25.56 36.33
CA GLY A 121 9.48 24.23 35.82
C GLY A 121 8.03 23.80 35.96
N LEU A 122 7.13 24.73 36.38
CA LEU A 122 5.70 24.46 36.49
C LEU A 122 4.97 24.88 35.21
N VAL A 123 4.03 24.04 34.76
CA VAL A 123 3.12 24.35 33.66
C VAL A 123 1.86 25.00 34.24
N PRO A 124 1.60 26.30 33.95
CA PRO A 124 0.36 26.94 34.38
C PRO A 124 -0.86 26.25 33.79
N ASP A 125 -1.95 26.16 34.53
CA ASP A 125 -3.19 25.47 34.12
C ASP A 125 -3.68 25.94 32.72
N ALA A 126 -3.54 27.23 32.42
CA ALA A 126 -3.92 27.80 31.13
C ALA A 126 -3.00 27.39 29.96
N ALA A 127 -1.82 26.86 30.26
CA ALA A 127 -0.82 26.42 29.27
C ALA A 127 -0.86 24.89 29.06
N ILE A 128 -1.64 24.15 29.84
CA ILE A 128 -1.77 22.69 29.71
C ILE A 128 -2.47 22.36 28.39
N ILE A 129 -1.83 21.50 27.60
CA ILE A 129 -2.41 20.99 26.34
C ILE A 129 -3.37 19.85 26.70
N PRO A 130 -4.68 19.98 26.42
CA PRO A 130 -5.64 18.96 26.75
C PRO A 130 -5.43 17.68 25.93
N ASN A 131 -5.74 16.53 26.51
CA ASN A 131 -5.61 15.21 25.88
C ASN A 131 -4.18 14.88 25.40
N CYS A 132 -3.18 15.44 26.06
CA CYS A 132 -1.78 15.17 25.79
C CYS A 132 -1.12 14.57 27.03
N THR A 133 -0.41 13.46 26.82
CA THR A 133 0.44 12.83 27.83
C THR A 133 1.89 12.89 27.35
N PRO A 134 2.81 13.51 28.11
CA PRO A 134 4.20 13.57 27.72
C PRO A 134 4.84 12.19 27.64
N VAL A 135 5.62 11.93 26.57
CA VAL A 135 6.30 10.66 26.32
C VAL A 135 7.79 10.78 26.63
N ASN A 136 8.30 9.86 27.42
CA ASN A 136 9.73 9.72 27.66
C ASN A 136 10.39 8.92 26.53
N MET A 137 10.88 9.60 25.50
CA MET A 137 11.57 8.96 24.37
C MET A 137 12.88 8.26 24.78
N PHE A 138 13.46 8.64 25.91
CA PHE A 138 14.75 8.07 26.40
C PHE A 138 14.55 6.82 27.25
N ASN A 139 13.31 6.49 27.65
CA ASN A 139 12.98 5.27 28.39
C ASN A 139 11.65 4.67 27.93
N LEU A 140 11.55 4.31 26.66
CA LEU A 140 10.33 3.76 26.05
C LEU A 140 9.94 2.38 26.60
N SER A 141 10.85 1.68 27.25
CA SER A 141 10.60 0.35 27.84
C SER A 141 9.91 0.41 29.22
N ASP A 142 9.71 1.60 29.77
CA ASP A 142 9.04 1.78 31.04
C ASP A 142 7.54 1.45 30.92
N PRO A 143 7.01 0.45 31.67
CA PRO A 143 5.60 0.08 31.58
C PRO A 143 4.64 1.23 31.92
N SER A 144 5.09 2.24 32.70
CA SER A 144 4.28 3.41 33.02
C SER A 144 4.00 4.30 31.81
N GLN A 145 4.78 4.16 30.73
CA GLN A 145 4.62 4.89 29.48
C GLN A 145 3.53 4.29 28.56
N ALA A 146 2.99 3.12 28.85
CA ALA A 146 2.07 2.42 27.96
C ALA A 146 0.89 3.29 27.49
N GLY A 147 0.25 4.02 28.40
CA GLY A 147 -0.85 4.91 28.05
C GLY A 147 -0.43 6.13 27.23
N ALA A 148 0.78 6.65 27.46
CA ALA A 148 1.33 7.76 26.69
C ALA A 148 1.70 7.29 25.26
N LEU A 149 2.30 6.12 25.13
CA LEU A 149 2.64 5.51 23.83
C LEU A 149 1.39 5.18 23.02
N ASP A 150 0.34 4.64 23.66
CA ASP A 150 -0.94 4.37 23.01
C ASP A 150 -1.57 5.67 22.47
N SER A 151 -1.49 6.77 23.21
CA SER A 151 -2.06 8.07 22.81
C SER A 151 -1.44 8.68 21.56
N ILE A 152 -0.21 8.29 21.21
CA ILE A 152 0.50 8.75 20.01
C ILE A 152 0.54 7.71 18.89
N SER A 153 0.11 6.47 19.18
CA SER A 153 0.07 5.37 18.21
C SER A 153 -1.15 5.46 17.31
N THR A 154 -1.03 4.97 16.10
CA THR A 154 -2.15 4.90 15.16
C THR A 154 -1.93 3.80 14.13
N ASP A 155 -3.05 3.36 13.56
CA ASP A 155 -3.10 2.50 12.39
C ASP A 155 -3.54 3.31 11.18
N TYR A 156 -3.31 2.79 9.99
CA TYR A 156 -3.91 3.30 8.77
C TYR A 156 -4.43 2.18 7.88
N VAL A 157 -5.34 2.51 6.96
CA VAL A 157 -5.99 1.55 6.07
C VAL A 157 -5.87 2.03 4.62
N ASP A 158 -5.34 1.17 3.77
CA ASP A 158 -5.31 1.38 2.33
C ASP A 158 -6.26 0.41 1.63
N ASP A 159 -6.97 0.90 0.62
CA ASP A 159 -7.87 0.13 -0.21
C ASP A 159 -7.33 -0.03 -1.62
N TYR A 160 -7.39 -1.26 -2.14
CA TYR A 160 -7.04 -1.60 -3.52
C TYR A 160 -8.27 -2.22 -4.18
N LEU A 161 -8.66 -1.66 -5.31
CA LEU A 161 -9.76 -2.16 -6.12
C LEU A 161 -9.23 -2.56 -7.50
N TYR A 162 -9.60 -3.74 -7.93
CA TYR A 162 -9.29 -4.21 -9.27
C TYR A 162 -10.55 -4.75 -9.94
N ARG A 163 -10.76 -4.36 -11.19
CA ARG A 163 -11.89 -4.81 -12.00
C ARG A 163 -11.37 -5.25 -13.36
N SER A 164 -11.90 -6.35 -13.87
CA SER A 164 -11.60 -6.86 -15.20
C SER A 164 -12.87 -7.24 -15.95
N THR A 165 -12.87 -6.94 -17.24
CA THR A 165 -13.88 -7.41 -18.20
C THR A 165 -13.15 -8.00 -19.38
N GLU A 166 -13.47 -9.23 -19.75
CA GLU A 166 -12.85 -9.90 -20.88
C GLU A 166 -13.91 -10.51 -21.78
N ALA A 167 -13.65 -10.47 -23.09
CA ALA A 167 -14.44 -11.14 -24.08
C ALA A 167 -13.52 -11.74 -25.15
N ASN A 168 -13.76 -12.98 -25.51
CA ASN A 168 -13.03 -13.70 -26.56
C ASN A 168 -14.02 -14.31 -27.54
N LEU A 169 -13.72 -14.17 -28.83
CA LEU A 169 -14.37 -14.90 -29.90
C LEU A 169 -13.30 -15.56 -30.74
N SER A 170 -13.39 -16.87 -30.91
CA SER A 170 -12.46 -17.63 -31.75
C SER A 170 -13.19 -18.58 -32.67
N VAL A 171 -12.54 -18.89 -33.77
CA VAL A 171 -12.95 -19.92 -34.73
C VAL A 171 -11.75 -20.77 -35.09
N ASN A 172 -11.93 -22.08 -35.19
CA ASN A 172 -10.88 -23.00 -35.58
C ASN A 172 -11.42 -24.13 -36.46
N GLY A 173 -10.55 -24.64 -37.33
CA GLY A 173 -10.93 -25.74 -38.22
C GLY A 173 -9.85 -26.11 -39.23
N SER A 174 -10.14 -27.05 -40.09
CA SER A 174 -9.24 -27.47 -41.14
C SER A 174 -9.43 -26.62 -42.39
N LEU A 175 -8.31 -26.09 -42.91
CA LEU A 175 -8.29 -25.34 -44.17
C LEU A 175 -8.11 -26.24 -45.38
N TRP A 176 -7.18 -27.18 -45.29
CA TRP A 176 -6.79 -28.02 -46.41
C TRP A 176 -6.22 -29.36 -45.95
N GLN A 177 -6.40 -30.41 -46.73
CA GLN A 177 -5.78 -31.70 -46.50
C GLN A 177 -4.42 -31.78 -47.22
N LEU A 178 -3.35 -31.80 -46.42
CA LEU A 178 -1.97 -32.01 -46.90
C LEU A 178 -1.61 -33.50 -46.88
N PRO A 179 -0.54 -33.92 -47.56
CA PRO A 179 -0.10 -35.34 -47.56
C PRO A 179 0.24 -35.84 -46.14
N ALA A 180 0.70 -34.99 -45.24
CA ALA A 180 1.07 -35.33 -43.87
C ALA A 180 -0.07 -35.16 -42.86
N GLY A 181 -1.22 -34.63 -43.25
CA GLY A 181 -2.38 -34.41 -42.41
C GLY A 181 -3.11 -33.10 -42.74
N ALA A 182 -4.14 -32.76 -41.95
CA ALA A 182 -4.90 -31.54 -42.18
C ALA A 182 -4.11 -30.29 -41.74
N LEU A 183 -4.04 -29.30 -42.61
CA LEU A 183 -3.64 -27.92 -42.27
C LEU A 183 -4.78 -27.32 -41.45
N GLN A 184 -4.52 -26.99 -40.22
CA GLN A 184 -5.52 -26.36 -39.35
C GLN A 184 -5.20 -24.90 -39.10
N ALA A 185 -6.24 -24.11 -38.86
CA ALA A 185 -6.10 -22.71 -38.48
C ALA A 185 -7.02 -22.38 -37.34
N ALA A 186 -6.59 -21.42 -36.52
CA ALA A 186 -7.41 -20.76 -35.52
C ALA A 186 -7.28 -19.25 -35.71
N PHE A 187 -8.39 -18.55 -35.60
CA PHE A 187 -8.45 -17.09 -35.64
C PHE A 187 -9.33 -16.61 -34.50
N GLY A 188 -8.99 -15.47 -33.93
CA GLY A 188 -9.81 -14.91 -32.89
C GLY A 188 -9.55 -13.45 -32.64
N ILE A 189 -10.44 -12.90 -31.83
CA ILE A 189 -10.38 -11.54 -31.30
C ILE A 189 -10.52 -11.61 -29.79
N ASP A 190 -9.69 -10.84 -29.10
CA ASP A 190 -9.73 -10.64 -27.67
C ASP A 190 -10.01 -9.18 -27.35
N TYR A 191 -10.85 -8.97 -26.35
CA TYR A 191 -11.06 -7.68 -25.71
C TYR A 191 -10.85 -7.83 -24.20
N ARG A 192 -10.04 -6.95 -23.62
CA ARG A 192 -9.86 -6.83 -22.19
C ARG A 192 -9.94 -5.38 -21.77
N ASP A 193 -10.70 -5.08 -20.73
CA ASP A 193 -10.74 -3.82 -20.02
C ASP A 193 -10.34 -4.08 -18.56
N LEU A 194 -9.35 -3.34 -18.10
CA LEU A 194 -8.76 -3.50 -16.77
C LEU A 194 -8.75 -2.15 -16.06
N ARG A 195 -9.25 -2.12 -14.84
CA ARG A 195 -9.26 -0.94 -13.99
C ARG A 195 -8.65 -1.28 -12.64
N GLY A 196 -7.68 -0.48 -12.22
CA GLY A 196 -7.08 -0.52 -10.90
C GLY A 196 -7.25 0.81 -10.19
N GLU A 197 -7.57 0.78 -8.90
CA GLU A 197 -7.62 1.94 -8.02
C GLU A 197 -6.87 1.62 -6.74
N PHE A 198 -6.09 2.58 -6.27
CA PHE A 198 -5.48 2.60 -4.96
C PHE A 198 -5.96 3.84 -4.22
N GLN A 199 -6.60 3.63 -3.08
CA GLN A 199 -7.05 4.68 -2.19
C GLN A 199 -6.25 4.57 -0.89
N THR A 200 -5.42 5.57 -0.64
CA THR A 200 -4.63 5.63 0.58
C THR A 200 -5.39 6.31 1.70
N ASP A 201 -5.08 5.93 2.93
CA ASP A 201 -5.60 6.60 4.13
C ASP A 201 -5.25 8.10 4.12
N PHE A 202 -6.09 8.92 4.73
CA PHE A 202 -5.82 10.35 4.87
C PHE A 202 -4.55 10.63 5.69
N LEU A 203 -4.17 9.71 6.60
CA LEU A 203 -2.98 9.81 7.44
C LEU A 203 -1.69 9.72 6.64
N THR A 204 -1.67 8.92 5.57
CA THR A 204 -0.51 8.73 4.68
C THR A 204 -0.55 9.67 3.48
N ARG A 205 -1.65 10.41 3.30
CA ARG A 205 -1.85 11.27 2.14
C ARG A 205 -0.98 12.51 2.23
N SER A 206 -0.23 12.77 1.17
CA SER A 206 0.54 14.01 1.05
C SER A 206 -0.39 15.22 0.96
N ALA A 207 -0.11 16.24 1.77
CA ALA A 207 -0.91 17.47 1.84
C ALA A 207 -0.19 18.66 1.19
N PRO A 208 -0.94 19.57 0.52
CA PRO A 208 -0.40 20.86 0.11
C PRO A 208 0.04 21.69 1.34
N PRO A 209 1.04 22.60 1.23
CA PRO A 209 1.71 23.00 -0.02
C PRO A 209 2.96 22.18 -0.39
N LEU A 210 3.48 21.34 0.49
CA LEU A 210 4.80 20.74 0.32
C LEU A 210 4.77 19.33 -0.28
N PHE A 211 3.63 18.65 -0.31
CA PHE A 211 3.47 17.26 -0.82
C PHE A 211 4.47 16.22 -0.28
N LEU A 212 5.29 16.59 0.69
CA LEU A 212 6.33 15.76 1.29
C LEU A 212 6.01 15.34 2.72
N THR A 213 4.98 15.95 3.32
CA THR A 213 4.59 15.69 4.70
C THR A 213 3.20 15.07 4.77
N CYS A 214 3.05 14.01 5.51
CA CYS A 214 1.80 13.38 5.88
C CYS A 214 1.66 13.37 7.40
N LEU A 215 0.55 12.82 7.88
CA LEU A 215 0.23 12.85 9.30
C LEU A 215 0.88 11.70 10.10
N LEU A 216 1.52 10.76 9.41
CA LEU A 216 2.29 9.69 10.05
C LEU A 216 3.77 10.05 10.14
N SER A 217 4.36 9.79 11.30
CA SER A 217 5.81 9.93 11.50
C SER A 217 6.54 8.69 10.98
N GLY A 218 7.60 8.92 10.20
CA GLY A 218 8.45 7.85 9.68
C GLY A 218 7.85 7.02 8.54
N GLU A 219 6.87 7.56 7.81
CA GLU A 219 6.27 6.94 6.62
C GLU A 219 6.47 7.81 5.38
N THR A 220 6.52 7.16 4.23
CA THR A 220 6.51 7.86 2.94
C THR A 220 5.09 8.28 2.59
N CYS A 221 4.90 9.57 2.36
CA CYS A 221 3.61 10.08 1.95
C CYS A 221 3.25 9.62 0.55
N THR A 222 2.03 9.18 0.37
CA THR A 222 1.50 8.66 -0.89
C THR A 222 0.27 9.47 -1.33
N GLY A 223 -0.33 9.09 -2.43
CA GLY A 223 -1.57 9.66 -2.94
C GLY A 223 -2.44 8.59 -3.57
N ASN A 224 -3.71 8.89 -3.70
CA ASN A 224 -4.61 8.04 -4.46
C ASN A 224 -4.14 7.93 -5.91
N SER A 225 -4.29 6.76 -6.49
CA SER A 225 -4.01 6.54 -7.89
C SER A 225 -5.09 5.67 -8.53
N ALA A 226 -5.34 5.88 -9.81
CA ALA A 226 -6.23 5.05 -10.59
C ALA A 226 -5.68 4.94 -12.01
N ALA A 227 -5.84 3.77 -12.59
CA ALA A 227 -5.46 3.51 -13.98
C ALA A 227 -6.51 2.61 -14.63
N THR A 228 -6.75 2.88 -15.91
CA THR A 228 -7.58 2.04 -16.77
C THR A 228 -6.85 1.83 -18.08
N TYR A 229 -6.87 0.63 -18.60
CA TYR A 229 -6.44 0.40 -19.96
C TYR A 229 -7.28 -0.69 -20.63
N ASP A 230 -7.46 -0.58 -21.94
CA ASP A 230 -8.13 -1.58 -22.75
C ASP A 230 -7.15 -2.16 -23.78
N VAL A 231 -7.36 -3.44 -24.08
CA VAL A 231 -6.58 -4.19 -25.08
C VAL A 231 -7.56 -4.80 -26.05
N LYS A 232 -7.25 -4.65 -27.34
CA LYS A 232 -7.98 -5.27 -28.45
C LYS A 232 -6.97 -6.00 -29.30
N GLU A 233 -7.12 -7.30 -29.38
CA GLU A 233 -6.16 -8.17 -30.06
C GLU A 233 -6.85 -8.99 -31.15
N LEU A 234 -6.15 -9.17 -32.24
CA LEU A 234 -6.46 -10.15 -33.28
C LEU A 234 -5.34 -11.19 -33.29
N PHE A 235 -5.71 -12.44 -33.29
CA PHE A 235 -4.72 -13.50 -33.40
C PHE A 235 -5.07 -14.50 -34.50
N GLY A 236 -4.03 -15.15 -35.04
CA GLY A 236 -4.18 -16.22 -35.97
C GLY A 236 -3.05 -17.24 -35.80
N GLU A 237 -3.41 -18.49 -35.75
CA GLU A 237 -2.50 -19.61 -35.61
C GLU A 237 -2.70 -20.60 -36.74
N PHE A 238 -1.62 -21.21 -37.20
CA PHE A 238 -1.65 -22.28 -38.19
C PHE A 238 -0.90 -23.49 -37.66
N PHE A 239 -1.50 -24.64 -37.82
CA PHE A 239 -0.87 -25.92 -37.55
C PHE A 239 -0.62 -26.61 -38.88
N VAL A 240 0.68 -26.72 -39.27
CA VAL A 240 1.11 -27.25 -40.57
C VAL A 240 1.78 -28.61 -40.37
N PRO A 241 1.14 -29.75 -40.71
CA PRO A 241 1.81 -31.04 -40.74
C PRO A 241 2.72 -31.12 -41.96
N LEU A 242 4.04 -31.14 -41.75
CA LEU A 242 5.03 -31.12 -42.82
C LEU A 242 5.42 -32.51 -43.32
N LEU A 243 5.68 -33.43 -42.37
CA LEU A 243 6.12 -34.79 -42.70
C LEU A 243 5.43 -35.77 -41.72
N LYS A 244 5.07 -36.95 -42.26
CA LYS A 244 4.46 -38.02 -41.47
C LYS A 244 4.91 -39.39 -42.00
N ASP A 245 5.27 -40.29 -41.08
CA ASP A 245 5.58 -41.70 -41.32
C ASP A 245 6.66 -41.95 -42.39
N LEU A 246 7.71 -41.08 -42.44
CA LEU A 246 8.87 -41.27 -43.28
C LEU A 246 9.98 -42.02 -42.52
N PRO A 247 10.89 -42.75 -43.24
CA PRO A 247 12.04 -43.39 -42.61
C PRO A 247 12.84 -42.42 -41.76
N GLY A 248 12.91 -42.64 -40.44
CA GLY A 248 13.62 -41.77 -39.51
C GLY A 248 12.84 -40.56 -38.98
N VAL A 249 11.63 -40.27 -39.50
CA VAL A 249 10.78 -39.15 -39.05
C VAL A 249 9.35 -39.64 -38.84
N HIS A 250 8.92 -39.72 -37.58
CA HIS A 250 7.55 -40.13 -37.26
C HIS A 250 6.56 -39.00 -37.59
N ALA A 251 6.82 -37.78 -37.15
CA ALA A 251 6.07 -36.57 -37.51
C ALA A 251 6.91 -35.31 -37.37
N LEU A 252 6.76 -34.39 -38.32
CA LEU A 252 7.28 -33.02 -38.27
C LEU A 252 6.12 -32.06 -38.48
N LYS A 253 5.97 -31.09 -37.58
CA LYS A 253 4.87 -30.11 -37.55
C LYS A 253 5.45 -28.71 -37.32
N ALA A 254 4.83 -27.68 -37.87
CA ALA A 254 5.12 -26.28 -37.63
C ALA A 254 3.84 -25.54 -37.25
#